data_4a905461a843cb09066d91eee4f66b1f
#
_entry.id   4a905461a843cb09066d91eee4f66b1f
#
_cell.length_a   1.000
_cell.length_b   1.000
_cell.length_c   1.000
_cell.angle_alpha   90.00
_cell.angle_beta   90.00
_cell.angle_gamma   90.00
#
_symmetry.space_group_name_H-M   'P 1'
#
loop_
_entity.id
_entity.type
_entity.pdbx_description
1 polymer ?
#
loop_
_entity_poly.entity_id
_entity_poly.type
_entity_poly.pdbx_seq_one_letter_code
_entity_poly.pdbx_strand_id
1 'polypeptide(L)'
;MFRSEKLIAACLLLLMPASLSAQDTAAAVIFPAGTVYLNGAQLNNSSAFMAGDVLQTRDNGAANINVAGSSAVVDSNSIVRFQADGFSLDRGSISVATGKGLSVYARDFKITPASGEWTQFYITRSSGTIGIIARKASVIVTCGSNTSTVKEGQQISREDAASCGLITKGNGAPAAVKGPIITSGRIEMGTAALGGGLALWILAGHDDDPVSPKGP
;
A
#
# COMPACT_ATOMS: atom_id res chain seq x y z
N MET A 1 -33.37 -13.52 62.01
CA MET A 1 -31.97 -13.12 61.82
C MET A 1 -31.43 -13.80 60.55
N PHE A 2 -32.15 -13.70 59.39
CA PHE A 2 -31.81 -14.42 58.14
C PHE A 2 -32.13 -13.62 56.87
N ARG A 3 -31.86 -12.31 56.87
CA ARG A 3 -32.14 -11.47 55.68
C ARG A 3 -30.96 -10.65 55.16
N SER A 4 -29.84 -10.58 55.91
CA SER A 4 -28.67 -9.76 55.50
C SER A 4 -27.70 -10.47 54.54
N GLU A 5 -27.59 -11.80 54.65
CA GLU A 5 -26.63 -12.55 53.82
C GLU A 5 -27.01 -12.60 52.31
N LYS A 6 -28.31 -12.58 52.03
CA LYS A 6 -28.76 -12.59 50.60
C LYS A 6 -28.55 -11.27 49.90
N LEU A 7 -28.52 -10.16 50.62
CA LEU A 7 -28.25 -8.83 50.04
C LEU A 7 -26.77 -8.62 49.74
N ILE A 8 -25.86 -9.22 50.53
CA ILE A 8 -24.41 -9.12 50.30
C ILE A 8 -24.02 -9.93 49.06
N ALA A 9 -24.62 -11.10 48.82
CA ALA A 9 -24.37 -11.90 47.63
C ALA A 9 -24.87 -11.24 46.33
N ALA A 10 -25.95 -10.47 46.38
CA ALA A 10 -26.48 -9.75 45.22
C ALA A 10 -25.61 -8.54 44.84
N CYS A 11 -24.96 -7.86 45.78
CA CYS A 11 -24.05 -6.76 45.49
C CYS A 11 -22.69 -7.21 44.89
N LEU A 12 -22.23 -8.43 45.23
CA LEU A 12 -20.98 -8.95 44.70
C LEU A 12 -21.06 -9.36 43.22
N LEU A 13 -22.26 -9.67 42.72
CA LEU A 13 -22.46 -10.00 41.29
C LEU A 13 -22.46 -8.78 40.36
N LEU A 14 -22.61 -7.57 40.88
CA LEU A 14 -22.62 -6.33 40.10
C LEU A 14 -21.21 -5.73 39.85
N LEU A 15 -20.18 -6.31 40.41
CA LEU A 15 -18.77 -5.92 40.24
C LEU A 15 -18.03 -6.78 39.19
N MET A 16 -18.74 -7.32 38.18
CA MET A 16 -18.03 -7.89 37.04
C MET A 16 -17.31 -6.75 36.31
N PRO A 17 -15.96 -6.78 36.25
CA PRO A 17 -15.24 -5.82 35.43
C PRO A 17 -15.74 -6.05 33.99
N ALA A 18 -16.35 -5.02 33.39
CA ALA A 18 -16.55 -5.00 31.96
C ALA A 18 -15.18 -5.20 31.33
N SER A 19 -14.93 -6.37 30.77
CA SER A 19 -13.73 -6.64 29.99
C SER A 19 -13.76 -5.64 28.83
N LEU A 20 -13.04 -4.51 28.99
CA LEU A 20 -12.72 -3.65 27.87
C LEU A 20 -11.94 -4.53 26.89
N SER A 21 -12.62 -4.99 25.86
CA SER A 21 -11.96 -5.55 24.69
C SER A 21 -11.09 -4.44 24.14
N ALA A 22 -9.79 -4.46 24.46
CA ALA A 22 -8.80 -3.67 23.77
C ALA A 22 -8.88 -4.10 22.30
N GLN A 23 -9.59 -3.34 21.49
CA GLN A 23 -9.52 -3.52 20.05
C GLN A 23 -8.07 -3.25 19.69
N ASP A 24 -7.37 -4.25 19.16
CA ASP A 24 -6.06 -4.11 18.55
C ASP A 24 -6.24 -3.11 17.39
N THR A 25 -6.07 -1.84 17.71
CA THR A 25 -6.10 -0.78 16.71
C THR A 25 -4.82 -0.95 15.92
N ALA A 26 -4.94 -1.43 14.68
CA ALA A 26 -3.79 -1.57 13.80
C ALA A 26 -3.02 -0.25 13.80
N ALA A 27 -1.83 -0.30 14.34
CA ALA A 27 -0.92 0.84 14.41
C ALA A 27 0.21 0.60 13.42
N ALA A 28 0.50 1.61 12.62
CA ALA A 28 1.67 1.66 11.77
C ALA A 28 2.60 2.78 12.25
N VAL A 29 3.82 2.80 11.75
CA VAL A 29 4.77 3.89 11.99
C VAL A 29 5.12 4.51 10.66
N ILE A 30 4.97 5.84 10.58
CA ILE A 30 5.35 6.65 9.42
C ILE A 30 6.76 7.21 9.63
N PHE A 31 7.58 7.15 8.59
CA PHE A 31 8.87 7.81 8.47
C PHE A 31 8.78 8.80 7.29
N PRO A 32 8.61 10.11 7.58
CA PRO A 32 8.48 11.12 6.54
C PRO A 32 9.83 11.44 5.90
N ALA A 33 9.81 11.75 4.60
CA ALA A 33 10.92 12.32 3.86
C ALA A 33 10.40 13.53 3.07
N GLY A 34 11.02 14.69 3.24
CA GLY A 34 10.54 15.94 2.66
C GLY A 34 9.24 16.46 3.30
N THR A 35 8.36 17.06 2.51
CA THR A 35 7.14 17.70 3.03
C THR A 35 5.97 16.73 3.10
N VAL A 36 5.66 16.30 4.31
CA VAL A 36 4.60 15.32 4.62
C VAL A 36 3.68 15.90 5.69
N TYR A 37 2.39 15.64 5.57
CA TYR A 37 1.36 16.04 6.54
C TYR A 37 0.60 14.83 7.04
N LEU A 38 0.34 14.79 8.33
CA LEU A 38 -0.54 13.82 8.99
C LEU A 38 -1.73 14.57 9.58
N ASN A 39 -2.94 14.24 9.15
CA ASN A 39 -4.18 14.93 9.57
C ASN A 39 -4.12 16.45 9.43
N GLY A 40 -3.43 16.93 8.37
CA GLY A 40 -3.25 18.35 8.09
C GLY A 40 -2.10 19.04 8.85
N ALA A 41 -1.48 18.37 9.83
CA ALA A 41 -0.29 18.89 10.53
C ALA A 41 0.98 18.40 9.85
N GLN A 42 1.99 19.28 9.69
CA GLN A 42 3.26 18.89 9.10
C GLN A 42 4.00 17.90 10.01
N LEU A 43 4.48 16.84 9.40
CA LEU A 43 5.19 15.76 10.07
C LEU A 43 6.69 15.89 9.82
N ASN A 44 7.46 16.22 10.86
CA ASN A 44 8.91 16.39 10.76
C ASN A 44 9.70 15.17 11.27
N ASN A 45 9.07 14.33 12.07
CA ASN A 45 9.66 13.13 12.65
C ASN A 45 8.75 11.93 12.44
N SER A 46 9.25 10.73 12.75
CA SER A 46 8.41 9.53 12.75
C SER A 46 7.23 9.68 13.70
N SER A 47 6.10 9.12 13.33
CA SER A 47 4.85 9.18 14.09
C SER A 47 4.06 7.89 13.96
N ALA A 48 3.21 7.63 14.95
CA ALA A 48 2.19 6.60 14.81
C ALA A 48 1.19 6.98 13.71
N PHE A 49 0.69 5.97 13.01
CA PHE A 49 -0.34 6.08 11.98
C PHE A 49 -1.48 5.15 12.37
N MET A 50 -2.57 5.75 12.79
CA MET A 50 -3.72 5.02 13.32
C MET A 50 -4.80 4.87 12.25
N ALA A 51 -5.65 3.86 12.42
CA ALA A 51 -6.79 3.68 11.51
C ALA A 51 -7.68 4.94 11.50
N GLY A 52 -7.96 5.44 10.31
CA GLY A 52 -8.69 6.69 10.06
C GLY A 52 -7.81 7.89 9.77
N ASP A 53 -6.53 7.87 10.14
CA ASP A 53 -5.60 8.95 9.85
C ASP A 53 -5.38 9.14 8.35
N VAL A 54 -5.10 10.39 7.96
CA VAL A 54 -4.84 10.80 6.58
C VAL A 54 -3.42 11.33 6.45
N LEU A 55 -2.66 10.67 5.59
CA LEU A 55 -1.32 11.08 5.20
C LEU A 55 -1.37 11.81 3.86
N GLN A 56 -0.72 12.95 3.76
CA GLN A 56 -0.56 13.70 2.53
C GLN A 56 0.91 14.01 2.28
N THR A 57 1.41 13.68 1.10
CA THR A 57 2.74 14.06 0.63
C THR A 57 2.65 15.19 -0.40
N ARG A 58 3.61 16.11 -0.40
CA ARG A 58 3.76 17.16 -1.40
C ARG A 58 4.75 16.72 -2.49
N ASP A 59 5.03 17.62 -3.44
CA ASP A 59 5.90 17.37 -4.63
C ASP A 59 7.29 16.86 -4.26
N ASN A 60 7.86 17.33 -3.14
CA ASN A 60 9.16 16.91 -2.61
C ASN A 60 9.02 15.95 -1.42
N GLY A 61 7.81 15.44 -1.15
CA GLY A 61 7.50 14.59 -0.01
C GLY A 61 7.33 13.13 -0.41
N ALA A 62 7.76 12.24 0.47
CA ALA A 62 7.47 10.81 0.43
C ALA A 62 7.33 10.30 1.86
N ALA A 63 6.70 9.16 2.05
CA ALA A 63 6.61 8.55 3.37
C ALA A 63 6.79 7.04 3.28
N ASN A 64 7.61 6.51 4.18
CA ASN A 64 7.72 5.07 4.39
C ASN A 64 6.84 4.71 5.59
N ILE A 65 5.98 3.70 5.43
CA ILE A 65 5.04 3.25 6.43
C ILE A 65 5.36 1.80 6.76
N ASN A 66 5.64 1.52 8.05
CA ASN A 66 5.86 0.17 8.54
C ASN A 66 4.63 -0.29 9.33
N VAL A 67 4.05 -1.39 8.89
CA VAL A 67 2.96 -2.12 9.56
C VAL A 67 3.48 -3.52 9.88
N ALA A 68 3.00 -4.16 10.94
CA ALA A 68 3.47 -5.49 11.34
C ALA A 68 3.48 -6.49 10.16
N GLY A 69 4.68 -6.93 9.74
CA GLY A 69 4.88 -7.86 8.62
C GLY A 69 4.60 -7.30 7.23
N SER A 70 4.56 -5.96 7.10
CA SER A 70 4.33 -5.28 5.84
C SER A 70 4.98 -3.90 5.83
N SER A 71 5.20 -3.34 4.64
CA SER A 71 5.65 -1.97 4.48
C SER A 71 4.96 -1.32 3.28
N ALA A 72 4.84 -0.01 3.31
CA ALA A 72 4.35 0.76 2.19
C ALA A 72 5.19 2.02 1.99
N VAL A 73 5.36 2.41 0.74
CA VAL A 73 5.98 3.68 0.36
C VAL A 73 4.93 4.51 -0.36
N VAL A 74 4.67 5.67 0.17
CA VAL A 74 3.77 6.67 -0.43
C VAL A 74 4.64 7.69 -1.16
N ASP A 75 4.43 7.80 -2.46
CA ASP A 75 5.19 8.72 -3.32
C ASP A 75 4.68 10.16 -3.15
N SER A 76 5.34 11.10 -3.82
CA SER A 76 4.97 12.51 -3.83
C SER A 76 3.55 12.74 -4.38
N ASN A 77 2.94 13.87 -3.99
CA ASN A 77 1.62 14.30 -4.44
C ASN A 77 0.48 13.30 -4.17
N SER A 78 0.62 12.52 -3.10
CA SER A 78 -0.30 11.44 -2.74
C SER A 78 -1.13 11.80 -1.52
N ILE A 79 -2.32 11.23 -1.45
CA ILE A 79 -3.21 11.27 -0.28
C ILE A 79 -3.61 9.82 0.01
N VAL A 80 -3.27 9.37 1.21
CA VAL A 80 -3.51 8.00 1.67
C VAL A 80 -4.17 8.04 3.05
N ARG A 81 -5.23 7.27 3.22
CA ARG A 81 -5.86 7.02 4.52
C ARG A 81 -5.51 5.62 5.00
N PHE A 82 -5.14 5.48 6.26
CA PHE A 82 -4.93 4.18 6.87
C PHE A 82 -6.25 3.56 7.31
N GLN A 83 -6.39 2.27 7.07
CA GLN A 83 -7.54 1.45 7.47
C GLN A 83 -7.05 0.20 8.21
N ALA A 84 -7.95 -0.46 8.91
CA ALA A 84 -7.60 -1.63 9.71
C ALA A 84 -6.95 -2.77 8.91
N ASP A 85 -7.33 -2.94 7.64
CA ASP A 85 -6.86 -4.00 6.75
C ASP A 85 -6.00 -3.48 5.57
N GLY A 86 -5.63 -2.19 5.57
CA GLY A 86 -4.84 -1.63 4.48
C GLY A 86 -4.85 -0.12 4.35
N PHE A 87 -4.73 0.33 3.12
CA PHE A 87 -4.66 1.74 2.77
C PHE A 87 -5.74 2.12 1.76
N SER A 88 -6.34 3.29 1.91
CA SER A 88 -7.17 3.92 0.88
C SER A 88 -6.37 4.99 0.17
N LEU A 89 -6.18 4.84 -1.13
CA LEU A 89 -5.49 5.79 -2.00
C LEU A 89 -6.50 6.73 -2.64
N ASP A 90 -6.55 7.97 -2.16
CA ASP A 90 -7.44 8.99 -2.72
C ASP A 90 -6.83 9.63 -3.97
N ARG A 91 -5.50 9.80 -4.01
CA ARG A 91 -4.75 10.35 -5.13
C ARG A 91 -3.27 9.98 -5.03
N GLY A 92 -2.57 9.95 -6.15
CA GLY A 92 -1.12 9.76 -6.20
C GLY A 92 -0.75 8.29 -6.34
N SER A 93 0.26 7.84 -5.59
CA SER A 93 0.83 6.51 -5.75
C SER A 93 1.26 5.89 -4.43
N ILE A 94 1.13 4.57 -4.36
CA ILE A 94 1.58 3.77 -3.22
C ILE A 94 2.20 2.45 -3.69
N SER A 95 3.36 2.11 -3.15
CA SER A 95 3.97 0.79 -3.27
C SER A 95 3.76 0.02 -1.98
N VAL A 96 3.26 -1.20 -2.05
CA VAL A 96 3.03 -2.05 -0.88
C VAL A 96 3.81 -3.34 -1.02
N ALA A 97 4.48 -3.74 0.06
CA ALA A 97 5.14 -5.02 0.22
C ALA A 97 4.61 -5.70 1.49
N THR A 98 3.98 -6.85 1.35
CA THR A 98 3.25 -7.48 2.45
C THR A 98 3.37 -9.00 2.46
N GLY A 99 3.59 -9.57 3.64
CA GLY A 99 3.42 -10.98 3.94
C GLY A 99 2.17 -11.28 4.78
N LYS A 100 1.37 -10.25 5.08
CA LYS A 100 0.17 -10.34 5.93
C LYS A 100 -1.14 -10.02 5.20
N GLY A 101 -1.10 -9.90 3.87
CA GLY A 101 -2.30 -9.68 3.07
C GLY A 101 -2.85 -8.26 3.11
N LEU A 102 -2.00 -7.26 3.38
CA LEU A 102 -2.40 -5.85 3.42
C LEU A 102 -3.01 -5.42 2.08
N SER A 103 -4.19 -4.83 2.12
CA SER A 103 -4.96 -4.42 0.95
C SER A 103 -4.73 -2.95 0.60
N VAL A 104 -5.01 -2.57 -0.65
CA VAL A 104 -5.16 -1.16 -1.03
C VAL A 104 -6.51 -0.94 -1.68
N TYR A 105 -7.17 0.10 -1.24
CA TYR A 105 -8.44 0.57 -1.79
C TYR A 105 -8.17 1.79 -2.65
N ALA A 106 -8.63 1.78 -3.87
CA ALA A 106 -8.59 2.93 -4.77
C ALA A 106 -10.02 3.13 -5.29
N ARG A 107 -10.76 4.04 -4.67
CA ARG A 107 -12.18 4.23 -4.87
C ARG A 107 -12.97 2.91 -4.70
N ASP A 108 -13.61 2.41 -5.75
CA ASP A 108 -14.43 1.19 -5.73
C ASP A 108 -13.62 -0.10 -5.94
N PHE A 109 -12.30 0.05 -6.17
CA PHE A 109 -11.40 -1.07 -6.38
C PHE A 109 -10.72 -1.46 -5.08
N LYS A 110 -10.76 -2.75 -4.77
CA LYS A 110 -9.97 -3.37 -3.71
C LYS A 110 -8.88 -4.24 -4.35
N ILE A 111 -7.63 -3.98 -4.02
CA ILE A 111 -6.47 -4.71 -4.49
C ILE A 111 -5.89 -5.49 -3.31
N THR A 112 -5.84 -6.82 -3.44
CA THR A 112 -5.34 -7.72 -2.40
C THR A 112 -4.32 -8.70 -2.96
N PRO A 113 -3.33 -9.16 -2.17
CA PRO A 113 -2.52 -10.32 -2.52
C PRO A 113 -3.39 -11.52 -2.88
N ALA A 114 -2.99 -12.27 -3.91
CA ALA A 114 -3.73 -13.46 -4.36
C ALA A 114 -3.47 -14.69 -3.49
N SER A 115 -2.36 -14.70 -2.75
CA SER A 115 -1.93 -15.79 -1.87
C SER A 115 -1.37 -15.24 -0.56
N GLY A 116 -1.09 -16.11 0.41
CA GLY A 116 -0.40 -15.75 1.65
C GLY A 116 1.13 -15.54 1.50
N GLU A 117 1.64 -15.53 0.27
CA GLU A 117 3.05 -15.30 -0.01
C GLU A 117 3.42 -13.83 0.09
N TRP A 118 4.72 -13.56 0.24
CA TRP A 118 5.24 -12.20 0.18
C TRP A 118 4.94 -11.58 -1.18
N THR A 119 4.10 -10.55 -1.16
CA THR A 119 3.59 -9.88 -2.37
C THR A 119 4.05 -8.44 -2.39
N GLN A 120 4.49 -7.97 -3.56
CA GLN A 120 4.82 -6.56 -3.79
C GLN A 120 4.04 -6.04 -4.98
N PHE A 121 3.35 -4.91 -4.80
CA PHE A 121 2.56 -4.28 -5.86
C PHE A 121 2.58 -2.75 -5.74
N TYR A 122 2.30 -2.11 -6.84
CA TYR A 122 2.31 -0.66 -6.98
C TYR A 122 1.00 -0.18 -7.57
N ILE A 123 0.43 0.86 -6.99
CA ILE A 123 -0.84 1.42 -7.41
C ILE A 123 -0.67 2.91 -7.64
N THR A 124 -1.19 3.39 -8.76
CA THR A 124 -1.29 4.81 -9.09
C THR A 124 -2.74 5.19 -9.26
N ARG A 125 -3.11 6.38 -8.83
CA ARG A 125 -4.41 6.99 -9.10
C ARG A 125 -4.23 8.43 -9.51
N SER A 126 -4.44 8.70 -10.79
CA SER A 126 -4.26 10.03 -11.38
C SER A 126 -5.18 10.23 -12.57
N SER A 127 -5.72 11.44 -12.72
CA SER A 127 -6.48 11.85 -13.90
C SER A 127 -7.63 10.90 -14.28
N GLY A 128 -8.34 10.37 -13.27
CA GLY A 128 -9.47 9.45 -13.49
C GLY A 128 -9.06 8.03 -13.89
N THR A 129 -7.80 7.66 -13.71
CA THR A 129 -7.26 6.34 -14.05
C THR A 129 -6.57 5.72 -12.84
N ILE A 130 -6.78 4.42 -12.64
CA ILE A 130 -6.10 3.61 -11.66
C ILE A 130 -5.18 2.63 -12.40
N GLY A 131 -3.87 2.75 -12.16
CA GLY A 131 -2.86 1.81 -12.64
C GLY A 131 -2.48 0.84 -11.53
N ILE A 132 -2.37 -0.45 -11.84
CA ILE A 132 -2.02 -1.51 -10.90
C ILE A 132 -0.91 -2.36 -11.52
N ILE A 133 0.19 -2.52 -10.80
CA ILE A 133 1.35 -3.31 -11.22
C ILE A 133 1.64 -4.36 -10.15
N ALA A 134 1.61 -5.64 -10.50
CA ALA A 134 2.05 -6.73 -9.65
C ALA A 134 3.55 -6.97 -9.87
N ARG A 135 4.40 -6.54 -8.91
CA ARG A 135 5.87 -6.66 -9.03
C ARG A 135 6.39 -8.01 -8.57
N LYS A 136 5.83 -8.54 -7.49
CA LYS A 136 6.16 -9.87 -6.96
C LYS A 136 4.89 -10.52 -6.47
N ALA A 137 4.66 -11.75 -6.88
CA ALA A 137 3.42 -12.51 -6.73
C ALA A 137 2.22 -11.83 -7.41
N SER A 138 1.12 -12.54 -7.52
CA SER A 138 -0.10 -12.04 -8.16
C SER A 138 -0.98 -11.26 -7.19
N VAL A 139 -1.76 -10.31 -7.71
CA VAL A 139 -2.76 -9.59 -6.94
C VAL A 139 -4.16 -9.78 -7.52
N ILE A 140 -5.14 -9.78 -6.66
CA ILE A 140 -6.56 -9.81 -7.02
C ILE A 140 -7.09 -8.38 -6.97
N VAL A 141 -7.76 -7.98 -8.03
CA VAL A 141 -8.45 -6.69 -8.15
C VAL A 141 -9.94 -6.95 -8.18
N THR A 142 -10.62 -6.47 -7.17
CA THR A 142 -12.08 -6.62 -7.01
C THR A 142 -12.75 -5.27 -7.15
N CYS A 143 -13.86 -5.22 -7.89
CA CYS A 143 -14.70 -4.06 -8.06
C CYS A 143 -16.16 -4.52 -8.09
N GLY A 144 -16.90 -4.27 -7.01
CA GLY A 144 -18.23 -4.85 -6.81
C GLY A 144 -18.19 -6.38 -6.85
N SER A 145 -18.94 -6.98 -7.77
CA SER A 145 -18.96 -8.45 -8.00
C SER A 145 -17.87 -8.92 -8.97
N ASN A 146 -17.17 -8.01 -9.63
CA ASN A 146 -16.17 -8.35 -10.64
C ASN A 146 -14.80 -8.51 -10.01
N THR A 147 -14.14 -9.61 -10.33
CA THR A 147 -12.80 -9.93 -9.85
C THR A 147 -11.88 -10.26 -11.02
N SER A 148 -10.68 -9.72 -10.99
CA SER A 148 -9.63 -10.02 -11.97
C SER A 148 -8.30 -10.24 -11.26
N THR A 149 -7.45 -11.10 -11.84
CA THR A 149 -6.11 -11.37 -11.30
C THR A 149 -5.08 -10.69 -12.18
N VAL A 150 -4.19 -9.91 -11.57
CA VAL A 150 -2.99 -9.36 -12.19
C VAL A 150 -1.84 -10.26 -11.79
N LYS A 151 -1.28 -10.99 -12.75
CA LYS A 151 -0.16 -11.91 -12.49
C LYS A 151 1.13 -11.12 -12.25
N GLU A 152 2.06 -11.75 -11.57
CA GLU A 152 3.41 -11.21 -11.37
C GLU A 152 4.02 -10.70 -12.70
N GLY A 153 4.63 -9.53 -12.66
CA GLY A 153 5.19 -8.84 -13.83
C GLY A 153 4.18 -8.18 -14.75
N GLN A 154 2.88 -8.31 -14.46
CA GLN A 154 1.82 -7.69 -15.26
C GLN A 154 1.35 -6.34 -14.67
N GLN A 155 0.82 -5.51 -15.56
CA GLN A 155 0.14 -4.29 -15.20
C GLN A 155 -1.23 -4.20 -15.87
N ILE A 156 -2.16 -3.55 -15.19
CA ILE A 156 -3.46 -3.20 -15.76
C ILE A 156 -3.77 -1.73 -15.47
N SER A 157 -4.61 -1.15 -16.32
CA SER A 157 -5.18 0.17 -16.12
C SER A 157 -6.71 0.06 -16.09
N ARG A 158 -7.36 0.86 -15.24
CA ARG A 158 -8.81 0.95 -15.11
C ARG A 158 -9.23 2.40 -15.02
N GLU A 159 -10.37 2.74 -15.60
CA GLU A 159 -10.96 4.06 -15.39
C GLU A 159 -11.54 4.16 -13.98
N ASP A 160 -11.24 5.26 -13.29
CA ASP A 160 -11.72 5.56 -11.94
C ASP A 160 -13.24 5.73 -11.88
N ALA A 161 -13.84 6.19 -13.00
CA ALA A 161 -15.29 6.37 -13.15
C ALA A 161 -16.04 5.10 -13.58
N ALA A 162 -15.36 4.00 -13.87
CA ALA A 162 -16.00 2.74 -14.20
C ALA A 162 -16.80 2.26 -12.99
N SER A 163 -18.11 2.53 -13.00
CA SER A 163 -19.02 1.91 -12.05
C SER A 163 -18.85 0.40 -12.20
N CYS A 164 -18.52 -0.28 -11.11
CA CYS A 164 -18.27 -1.74 -11.06
C CYS A 164 -19.43 -2.61 -11.58
N GLY A 165 -20.51 -2.01 -12.01
CA GLY A 165 -21.73 -2.66 -12.47
C GLY A 165 -21.99 -2.69 -13.97
N LEU A 166 -21.18 -2.02 -14.79
CA LEU A 166 -21.41 -1.96 -16.26
C LEU A 166 -20.20 -2.49 -17.03
N ILE A 167 -19.91 -3.78 -16.89
CA ILE A 167 -19.36 -4.49 -18.04
C ILE A 167 -20.57 -4.85 -18.89
N THR A 168 -20.96 -3.94 -19.77
CA THR A 168 -21.72 -4.32 -20.97
C THR A 168 -20.89 -5.42 -21.61
N LYS A 169 -21.49 -6.60 -21.75
CA LYS A 169 -20.94 -7.75 -22.43
C LYS A 169 -20.79 -7.42 -23.91
N GLY A 170 -19.84 -6.50 -24.22
CA GLY A 170 -19.31 -6.31 -25.53
C GLY A 170 -18.37 -7.47 -25.79
N ASN A 171 -18.61 -8.24 -26.85
CA ASN A 171 -17.72 -9.27 -27.38
C ASN A 171 -16.38 -8.64 -27.78
N GLY A 172 -15.56 -8.30 -26.81
CA GLY A 172 -14.17 -7.88 -26.93
C GLY A 172 -13.45 -8.44 -25.72
N ALA A 173 -12.52 -9.35 -25.94
CA ALA A 173 -11.58 -9.74 -24.91
C ALA A 173 -11.04 -8.47 -24.25
N PRO A 174 -10.86 -8.43 -22.91
CA PRO A 174 -10.20 -7.30 -22.27
C PRO A 174 -8.89 -7.09 -23.00
N ALA A 175 -8.71 -5.93 -23.61
CA ALA A 175 -7.46 -5.56 -24.24
C ALA A 175 -6.41 -5.58 -23.13
N ALA A 176 -5.69 -6.68 -23.01
CA ALA A 176 -4.43 -6.72 -22.33
C ALA A 176 -3.56 -5.74 -23.09
N VAL A 177 -3.41 -4.53 -22.57
CA VAL A 177 -2.39 -3.63 -23.05
C VAL A 177 -1.08 -4.36 -22.81
N LYS A 178 -0.55 -4.99 -23.86
CA LYS A 178 0.81 -5.49 -23.89
C LYS A 178 1.72 -4.27 -23.80
N GLY A 179 1.96 -3.80 -22.58
CA GLY A 179 3.13 -2.99 -22.31
C GLY A 179 4.36 -3.88 -22.55
N PRO A 180 5.49 -3.31 -22.96
CA PRO A 180 6.69 -4.10 -23.21
C PRO A 180 7.03 -4.88 -21.94
N ILE A 181 7.05 -6.20 -22.07
CA ILE A 181 7.59 -7.10 -21.05
C ILE A 181 9.07 -6.71 -20.94
N ILE A 182 9.46 -6.10 -19.85
CA ILE A 182 10.89 -5.99 -19.51
C ILE A 182 11.32 -7.39 -19.09
N THR A 183 11.56 -8.23 -20.07
CA THR A 183 12.37 -9.43 -19.87
C THR A 183 13.77 -8.94 -19.51
N SER A 184 14.27 -9.35 -18.36
CA SER A 184 15.63 -9.16 -17.94
C SER A 184 16.59 -9.68 -19.01
N GLY A 185 17.14 -8.78 -19.83
CA GLY A 185 18.08 -9.11 -20.89
C GLY A 185 18.07 -8.07 -21.99
N ARG A 186 19.03 -7.14 -21.92
CA ARG A 186 19.37 -6.09 -22.88
C ARG A 186 18.48 -4.84 -22.88
N ILE A 187 19.07 -3.81 -22.31
CA ILE A 187 18.64 -2.42 -22.50
C ILE A 187 19.11 -2.00 -23.90
N GLU A 188 18.21 -1.99 -24.88
CA GLU A 188 18.41 -1.18 -26.07
C GLU A 188 17.78 0.19 -25.79
N MET A 189 18.64 1.20 -25.72
CA MET A 189 18.22 2.60 -25.58
C MET A 189 17.51 3.06 -26.86
N GLY A 190 16.18 3.04 -26.83
CA GLY A 190 15.36 3.77 -27.78
C GLY A 190 14.99 5.11 -27.17
N THR A 191 15.55 6.20 -27.70
CA THR A 191 15.23 7.57 -27.34
C THR A 191 13.80 7.90 -27.71
N ALA A 192 12.92 8.03 -26.70
CA ALA A 192 11.66 8.76 -26.82
C ALA A 192 11.59 9.71 -25.62
N ALA A 193 11.84 10.98 -25.89
CA ALA A 193 11.71 12.08 -24.96
C ALA A 193 10.25 12.28 -24.60
N LEU A 194 9.88 12.08 -23.34
CA LEU A 194 8.77 12.78 -22.68
C LEU A 194 9.16 12.94 -21.21
N GLY A 195 9.16 14.18 -20.74
CA GLY A 195 9.69 14.64 -19.48
C GLY A 195 9.04 14.03 -18.24
N GLY A 196 9.88 13.72 -17.29
CA GLY A 196 9.49 13.25 -15.96
C GLY A 196 10.65 12.50 -15.35
N GLY A 197 11.64 13.24 -14.82
CA GLY A 197 12.84 12.68 -14.20
C GLY A 197 12.50 11.86 -12.96
N LEU A 198 12.70 10.56 -13.04
CA LEU A 198 12.96 9.70 -11.91
C LEU A 198 14.39 9.23 -12.04
N ALA A 199 15.27 9.84 -11.28
CA ALA A 199 16.63 9.38 -11.13
C ALA A 199 16.63 8.00 -10.44
N LEU A 200 16.76 6.96 -11.23
CA LEU A 200 17.07 5.63 -10.74
C LEU A 200 18.54 5.62 -10.33
N TRP A 201 18.81 5.74 -9.05
CA TRP A 201 20.13 5.41 -8.51
C TRP A 201 20.28 3.90 -8.53
N ILE A 202 20.82 3.39 -9.64
CA ILE A 202 21.38 2.04 -9.68
C ILE A 202 22.72 2.15 -8.96
N LEU A 203 22.84 1.47 -7.83
CA LEU A 203 24.13 1.14 -7.22
C LEU A 203 24.94 0.34 -8.25
N ALA A 204 25.77 1.03 -9.01
CA ALA A 204 26.90 0.40 -9.67
C ALA A 204 27.87 0.02 -8.55
N GLY A 205 27.98 -1.27 -8.27
CA GLY A 205 29.04 -1.79 -7.43
C GLY A 205 30.38 -1.41 -8.05
N HIS A 206 31.11 -0.59 -7.32
CA HIS A 206 32.54 -0.41 -7.55
C HIS A 206 33.19 -1.60 -6.89
N ASP A 207 33.70 -2.52 -7.70
CA ASP A 207 34.67 -3.51 -7.30
C ASP A 207 36.01 -2.79 -7.19
N ASP A 208 36.29 -2.22 -6.04
CA ASP A 208 37.64 -1.78 -5.68
C ASP A 208 38.40 -2.99 -5.14
N ASP A 209 39.14 -3.66 -6.02
CA ASP A 209 40.14 -4.63 -5.61
C ASP A 209 41.22 -3.93 -4.77
N PRO A 210 41.51 -4.42 -3.55
CA PRO A 210 42.58 -3.84 -2.74
C PRO A 210 43.94 -4.18 -3.37
N VAL A 211 44.60 -3.17 -3.87
CA VAL A 211 46.00 -3.25 -4.34
C VAL A 211 46.90 -3.49 -3.13
N SER A 212 47.45 -4.70 -3.01
CA SER A 212 48.49 -5.01 -2.02
C SER A 212 49.76 -4.22 -2.29
N PRO A 213 50.36 -3.53 -1.32
CA PRO A 213 51.67 -2.90 -1.48
C PRO A 213 52.74 -3.98 -1.49
N LYS A 214 53.56 -4.01 -2.56
CA LYS A 214 54.82 -4.74 -2.56
C LYS A 214 55.78 -4.05 -1.59
N GLY A 215 56.18 -4.75 -0.56
CA GLY A 215 57.29 -4.37 0.32
C GLY A 215 58.66 -4.59 -0.33
N PRO A 216 59.70 -4.02 0.28
CA PRO A 216 61.05 -3.92 -0.28
C PRO A 216 61.80 -5.25 -0.41
#